data_1cb6122caff3e31a859c74f528ff2ed2
#
_entry.id   1cb6122caff3e31a859c74f528ff2ed2
#
_cell.length_a   1.000
_cell.length_b   1.000
_cell.length_c   1.000
_cell.angle_alpha   90.00
_cell.angle_beta   90.00
_cell.angle_gamma   90.00
#
_symmetry.space_group_name_H-M   'P 1'
#
loop_
_entity.id
_entity.type
_entity.pdbx_description
1 polymer ?
#
loop_
_entity_poly.entity_id
_entity_poly.type
_entity_poly.pdbx_seq_one_letter_code
_entity_poly.pdbx_strand_id
1 'polypeptide(L)'
;LDANTLHGAARGWLQHLHPDDRDRFRTTLDMVLEHRRGRIAQDYRFRARDGHYHWFTLKTRPVLGSDGEVIRCVGTLTDVTEQKKSEERLLQDAVNDNLTGLPNRRLFLDRLETAIAVGRVEEKVRPTIFVIDIDRFKQVNDGLGMSAGDTILLTLARRIIRLTKPQDTLARLGGDQFGLILLSETEPARIAAFAEAVKAAIRAPITFAKREIILTASLGLVSWTSVQATGEDLVKDAELAVFQAKRFGGDRIEPFRPAFRSVGSDRLQLESDLRRAVERNELSIVYQPIVQLSDMTVAGFEALLRWEHPRRGSIPPVEFIPLAEGC
;
A
#
# COMPACT_ATOMS: atom_id res chain seq x y z
N LEU A 1 -14.26 -22.84 28.52
CA LEU A 1 -15.45 -23.05 29.36
C LEU A 1 -16.08 -24.38 28.98
N ASP A 2 -16.05 -25.36 29.87
CA ASP A 2 -16.90 -26.55 29.70
C ASP A 2 -18.32 -26.20 30.06
N ALA A 3 -19.29 -26.91 29.43
CA ALA A 3 -20.72 -26.72 29.68
C ALA A 3 -21.11 -26.86 31.18
N ASN A 4 -20.21 -27.41 32.00
CA ASN A 4 -20.42 -27.64 33.43
C ASN A 4 -19.66 -26.67 34.38
N THR A 5 -18.96 -25.65 33.87
CA THR A 5 -18.14 -24.74 34.72
C THR A 5 -18.85 -23.45 35.12
N LEU A 6 -19.97 -23.12 34.50
CA LEU A 6 -20.79 -21.93 34.84
C LEU A 6 -22.03 -22.33 35.56
N HIS A 7 -21.88 -22.84 36.79
CA HIS A 7 -22.99 -23.08 37.70
C HIS A 7 -23.19 -21.96 38.70
N GLY A 8 -24.43 -21.66 39.08
CA GLY A 8 -24.76 -20.70 40.13
C GLY A 8 -25.26 -19.36 39.64
N ALA A 9 -25.30 -18.38 40.53
CA ALA A 9 -25.82 -17.05 40.25
C ALA A 9 -24.95 -16.32 39.19
N ALA A 10 -25.59 -15.55 38.31
CA ALA A 10 -24.95 -14.77 37.26
C ALA A 10 -23.80 -13.86 37.75
N ARG A 11 -23.90 -13.39 39.02
CA ARG A 11 -22.81 -12.63 39.68
C ARG A 11 -21.53 -13.41 39.84
N GLY A 12 -21.56 -14.74 39.91
CA GLY A 12 -20.37 -15.61 39.94
C GLY A 12 -19.58 -15.62 38.61
N TRP A 13 -20.21 -15.23 37.50
CA TRP A 13 -19.58 -15.16 36.21
C TRP A 13 -18.59 -13.99 36.11
N LEU A 14 -18.74 -12.95 36.94
CA LEU A 14 -17.89 -11.76 36.96
C LEU A 14 -16.38 -12.11 37.11
N GLN A 15 -16.05 -13.17 37.86
CA GLN A 15 -14.68 -13.59 38.07
C GLN A 15 -14.04 -14.16 36.79
N HIS A 16 -14.84 -14.67 35.85
CA HIS A 16 -14.39 -15.25 34.58
C HIS A 16 -14.39 -14.24 33.44
N LEU A 17 -15.05 -13.09 33.63
CA LEU A 17 -15.07 -12.00 32.66
C LEU A 17 -13.74 -11.22 32.65
N HIS A 18 -13.36 -10.73 31.46
CA HIS A 18 -12.29 -9.77 31.34
C HIS A 18 -12.58 -8.54 32.22
N PRO A 19 -11.58 -7.99 32.91
CA PRO A 19 -11.78 -6.84 33.81
C PRO A 19 -12.59 -5.70 33.18
N ASP A 20 -12.26 -5.29 31.94
CA ASP A 20 -12.94 -4.19 31.24
C ASP A 20 -14.42 -4.48 30.91
N ASP A 21 -14.82 -5.76 30.85
CA ASP A 21 -16.17 -6.16 30.48
C ASP A 21 -17.11 -6.30 31.73
N ARG A 22 -16.55 -6.29 32.94
CA ARG A 22 -17.27 -6.57 34.18
C ARG A 22 -18.36 -5.52 34.51
N ASP A 23 -18.03 -4.25 34.36
CA ASP A 23 -18.96 -3.17 34.68
C ASP A 23 -20.08 -3.14 33.64
N ARG A 24 -19.77 -3.32 32.38
CA ARG A 24 -20.76 -3.42 31.31
C ARG A 24 -21.71 -4.60 31.53
N PHE A 25 -21.17 -5.75 31.90
CA PHE A 25 -21.98 -6.94 32.18
C PHE A 25 -22.93 -6.67 33.41
N ARG A 26 -22.39 -6.10 34.50
CA ARG A 26 -23.17 -5.76 35.70
C ARG A 26 -24.30 -4.80 35.36
N THR A 27 -23.99 -3.69 34.71
CA THR A 27 -25.00 -2.70 34.31
C THR A 27 -26.11 -3.31 33.44
N THR A 28 -25.71 -4.16 32.48
CA THR A 28 -26.71 -4.81 31.61
C THR A 28 -27.59 -5.79 32.39
N LEU A 29 -27.00 -6.55 33.31
CA LEU A 29 -27.75 -7.48 34.16
C LEU A 29 -28.72 -6.73 35.07
N ASP A 30 -28.28 -5.66 35.75
CA ASP A 30 -29.09 -4.85 36.63
C ASP A 30 -30.27 -4.20 35.89
N MET A 31 -30.04 -3.67 34.66
CA MET A 31 -31.14 -3.15 33.82
C MET A 31 -32.20 -4.21 33.47
N VAL A 32 -31.79 -5.45 33.19
CA VAL A 32 -32.75 -6.53 32.89
C VAL A 32 -33.54 -6.93 34.13
N LEU A 33 -32.89 -6.94 35.30
CA LEU A 33 -33.52 -7.25 36.57
C LEU A 33 -34.53 -6.18 37.02
N GLU A 34 -34.17 -4.90 36.91
CA GLU A 34 -35.02 -3.75 37.29
C GLU A 34 -36.25 -3.61 36.39
N HIS A 35 -36.04 -3.72 35.06
CA HIS A 35 -37.13 -3.55 34.11
C HIS A 35 -37.99 -4.81 33.92
N ARG A 36 -37.56 -5.96 34.47
CA ARG A 36 -38.25 -7.29 34.39
C ARG A 36 -38.60 -7.72 32.98
N ARG A 37 -37.96 -7.11 31.99
CA ARG A 37 -38.16 -7.34 30.55
C ARG A 37 -36.92 -6.99 29.80
N GLY A 38 -36.85 -7.39 28.52
CA GLY A 38 -35.73 -7.13 27.65
C GLY A 38 -34.96 -8.40 27.32
N ARG A 39 -33.89 -8.21 26.55
CA ARG A 39 -33.00 -9.27 26.09
C ARG A 39 -31.58 -8.76 26.17
N ILE A 40 -30.69 -9.55 26.73
CA ILE A 40 -29.25 -9.31 26.58
C ILE A 40 -28.83 -9.97 25.25
N ALA A 41 -28.16 -9.23 24.40
CA ALA A 41 -27.51 -9.75 23.20
C ALA A 41 -26.19 -8.99 23.01
N GLN A 42 -25.13 -9.44 23.69
CA GLN A 42 -23.86 -8.73 23.75
C GLN A 42 -22.70 -9.70 23.78
N ASP A 43 -21.55 -9.22 23.28
CA ASP A 43 -20.30 -9.95 23.28
C ASP A 43 -19.48 -9.60 24.51
N TYR A 44 -18.93 -10.63 25.16
CA TYR A 44 -18.08 -10.52 26.33
C TYR A 44 -16.88 -11.44 26.20
N ARG A 45 -15.76 -11.06 26.80
CA ARG A 45 -14.57 -11.89 26.90
C ARG A 45 -14.62 -12.73 28.18
N PHE A 46 -14.66 -14.05 28.04
CA PHE A 46 -14.58 -14.97 29.16
C PHE A 46 -13.24 -15.69 29.15
N ARG A 47 -12.69 -15.92 30.33
CA ARG A 47 -11.45 -16.67 30.55
C ARG A 47 -11.71 -18.16 30.35
N ALA A 48 -11.00 -18.77 29.39
CA ALA A 48 -11.05 -20.20 29.13
C ALA A 48 -10.10 -20.99 30.06
N ARG A 49 -10.12 -22.33 29.97
CA ARG A 49 -9.24 -23.21 30.77
C ARG A 49 -7.75 -23.03 30.49
N ASP A 50 -7.41 -22.65 29.29
CA ASP A 50 -6.05 -22.34 28.86
C ASP A 50 -5.49 -21.03 29.45
N GLY A 51 -6.32 -20.31 30.22
CA GLY A 51 -5.97 -19.04 30.83
C GLY A 51 -6.18 -17.84 29.92
N HIS A 52 -6.48 -18.03 28.63
CA HIS A 52 -6.72 -16.98 27.66
C HIS A 52 -8.18 -16.52 27.65
N TYR A 53 -8.40 -15.30 27.17
CA TYR A 53 -9.75 -14.76 27.00
C TYR A 53 -10.27 -15.08 25.61
N HIS A 54 -11.49 -15.65 25.58
CA HIS A 54 -12.22 -15.94 24.36
C HIS A 54 -13.48 -15.09 24.28
N TRP A 55 -13.91 -14.76 23.07
CA TRP A 55 -15.10 -13.99 22.84
C TRP A 55 -16.34 -14.87 22.82
N PHE A 56 -17.33 -14.50 23.60
CA PHE A 56 -18.63 -15.19 23.64
C PHE A 56 -19.75 -14.21 23.44
N THR A 57 -20.70 -14.52 22.58
CA THR A 57 -22.00 -13.84 22.50
C THR A 57 -22.94 -14.43 23.53
N LEU A 58 -23.34 -13.62 24.48
CA LEU A 58 -24.40 -13.93 25.44
C LEU A 58 -25.73 -13.43 24.91
N LYS A 59 -26.66 -14.34 24.62
CA LYS A 59 -28.07 -14.03 24.31
C LYS A 59 -28.93 -14.61 25.39
N THR A 60 -29.62 -13.76 26.20
CA THR A 60 -30.47 -14.22 27.30
C THR A 60 -31.67 -13.33 27.49
N ARG A 61 -32.72 -13.89 28.09
CA ARG A 61 -33.97 -13.22 28.48
C ARG A 61 -34.36 -13.59 29.90
N PRO A 62 -35.00 -12.69 30.64
CA PRO A 62 -35.55 -12.98 31.95
C PRO A 62 -36.76 -13.90 31.83
N VAL A 63 -36.93 -14.77 32.83
CA VAL A 63 -38.13 -15.57 33.07
C VAL A 63 -38.74 -15.08 34.38
N LEU A 64 -39.99 -14.68 34.32
CA LEU A 64 -40.70 -14.13 35.46
C LEU A 64 -41.44 -15.21 36.25
N GLY A 65 -41.51 -15.06 37.54
CA GLY A 65 -42.38 -15.84 38.43
C GLY A 65 -43.82 -15.41 38.37
N SER A 66 -44.67 -16.08 39.14
CA SER A 66 -46.09 -15.75 39.29
C SER A 66 -46.30 -14.39 39.97
N ASP A 67 -45.31 -13.91 40.70
CA ASP A 67 -45.27 -12.59 41.38
C ASP A 67 -44.74 -11.46 40.48
N GLY A 68 -44.38 -11.78 39.24
CA GLY A 68 -43.80 -10.84 38.27
C GLY A 68 -42.34 -10.51 38.52
N GLU A 69 -41.68 -11.17 39.48
CA GLU A 69 -40.23 -11.01 39.71
C GLU A 69 -39.39 -11.92 38.79
N VAL A 70 -38.16 -11.50 38.50
CA VAL A 70 -37.22 -12.30 37.69
C VAL A 70 -36.68 -13.45 38.51
N ILE A 71 -37.13 -14.67 38.24
CA ILE A 71 -36.66 -15.88 38.92
C ILE A 71 -35.37 -16.47 38.31
N ARG A 72 -35.16 -16.27 37.01
CA ARG A 72 -33.96 -16.69 36.28
C ARG A 72 -33.83 -16.01 34.92
N CYS A 73 -32.65 -16.06 34.36
CA CYS A 73 -32.43 -15.75 32.96
C CYS A 73 -32.11 -17.02 32.18
N VAL A 74 -32.67 -17.14 30.96
CA VAL A 74 -32.46 -18.30 30.09
C VAL A 74 -31.89 -17.79 28.74
N GLY A 75 -30.87 -18.44 28.27
CA GLY A 75 -30.23 -18.02 27.02
C GLY A 75 -29.14 -18.96 26.52
N THR A 76 -28.39 -18.48 25.59
CA THR A 76 -27.26 -19.17 24.98
C THR A 76 -25.97 -18.36 25.17
N LEU A 77 -24.88 -19.08 25.33
CA LEU A 77 -23.52 -18.54 25.31
C LEU A 77 -22.81 -19.22 24.15
N THR A 78 -22.50 -18.46 23.11
CA THR A 78 -21.90 -18.96 21.87
C THR A 78 -20.48 -18.43 21.74
N ASP A 79 -19.52 -19.31 21.55
CA ASP A 79 -18.13 -18.91 21.23
C ASP A 79 -18.08 -18.30 19.84
N VAL A 80 -17.62 -17.04 19.75
CA VAL A 80 -17.47 -16.26 18.52
C VAL A 80 -16.01 -15.82 18.31
N THR A 81 -15.07 -16.48 19.00
CA THR A 81 -13.66 -16.10 18.97
C THR A 81 -13.10 -16.15 17.56
N GLU A 82 -13.33 -17.23 16.82
CA GLU A 82 -12.85 -17.35 15.45
C GLU A 82 -13.55 -16.37 14.49
N GLN A 83 -14.83 -16.09 14.72
CA GLN A 83 -15.56 -15.09 13.95
C GLN A 83 -14.95 -13.68 14.16
N LYS A 84 -14.70 -13.29 15.43
CA LYS A 84 -14.08 -12.01 15.77
C LYS A 84 -12.65 -11.87 15.20
N LYS A 85 -11.84 -12.93 15.32
CA LYS A 85 -10.51 -12.95 14.72
C LYS A 85 -10.55 -12.81 13.19
N SER A 86 -11.50 -13.48 12.55
CA SER A 86 -11.67 -13.39 11.10
C SER A 86 -12.12 -11.98 10.68
N GLU A 87 -13.04 -11.38 11.41
CA GLU A 87 -13.50 -10.02 11.16
C GLU A 87 -12.36 -9.00 11.34
N GLU A 88 -11.56 -9.16 12.41
CA GLU A 88 -10.39 -8.31 12.66
C GLU A 88 -9.33 -8.46 11.58
N ARG A 89 -9.05 -9.72 11.13
CA ARG A 89 -8.16 -9.97 9.99
C ARG A 89 -8.68 -9.31 8.72
N LEU A 90 -9.96 -9.47 8.41
CA LEU A 90 -10.55 -8.83 7.22
C LEU A 90 -10.44 -7.31 7.27
N LEU A 91 -10.61 -6.70 8.44
CA LEU A 91 -10.42 -5.26 8.63
C LEU A 91 -8.95 -4.86 8.45
N GLN A 92 -8.01 -5.65 8.97
CA GLN A 92 -6.58 -5.43 8.79
C GLN A 92 -6.16 -5.59 7.33
N ASP A 93 -6.61 -6.64 6.67
CA ASP A 93 -6.32 -6.92 5.25
C ASP A 93 -6.93 -5.84 4.32
N ALA A 94 -8.05 -5.23 4.73
CA ALA A 94 -8.68 -4.15 3.97
C ALA A 94 -7.84 -2.86 3.93
N VAL A 95 -6.92 -2.65 4.88
CA VAL A 95 -6.15 -1.41 5.01
C VAL A 95 -4.63 -1.61 4.98
N ASN A 96 -4.14 -2.84 5.12
CA ASN A 96 -2.71 -3.16 5.07
C ASN A 96 -2.37 -4.08 3.89
N ASP A 97 -1.11 -4.07 3.52
CA ASP A 97 -0.51 -5.01 2.56
C ASP A 97 -0.13 -6.31 3.27
N ASN A 98 -0.64 -7.44 2.78
CA ASN A 98 -0.50 -8.75 3.45
C ASN A 98 0.94 -9.28 3.49
N LEU A 99 1.82 -8.84 2.57
CA LEU A 99 3.21 -9.25 2.57
C LEU A 99 4.02 -8.45 3.60
N THR A 100 3.92 -7.14 3.53
CA THR A 100 4.82 -6.23 4.30
C THR A 100 4.23 -5.78 5.63
N GLY A 101 2.93 -5.91 5.83
CA GLY A 101 2.20 -5.36 6.98
C GLY A 101 2.08 -3.83 6.97
N LEU A 102 2.63 -3.16 5.98
CA LEU A 102 2.52 -1.72 5.81
C LEU A 102 1.10 -1.32 5.41
N PRO A 103 0.69 -0.08 5.62
CA PRO A 103 -0.48 0.50 4.97
C PRO A 103 -0.53 0.15 3.48
N ASN A 104 -1.70 -0.24 2.98
CA ASN A 104 -1.92 -0.43 1.55
C ASN A 104 -2.25 0.93 0.86
N ARG A 105 -2.45 0.91 -0.48
CA ARG A 105 -2.79 2.11 -1.26
C ARG A 105 -4.02 2.85 -0.71
N ARG A 106 -5.03 2.12 -0.22
CA ARG A 106 -6.26 2.71 0.32
C ARG A 106 -5.99 3.53 1.59
N LEU A 107 -5.32 2.92 2.57
CA LEU A 107 -4.98 3.60 3.82
C LEU A 107 -3.97 4.74 3.57
N PHE A 108 -3.07 4.58 2.60
CA PHE A 108 -2.15 5.64 2.19
C PHE A 108 -2.91 6.88 1.71
N LEU A 109 -3.87 6.70 0.80
CA LEU A 109 -4.69 7.81 0.28
C LEU A 109 -5.52 8.48 1.37
N ASP A 110 -6.14 7.71 2.25
CA ASP A 110 -6.91 8.23 3.39
C ASP A 110 -6.06 9.11 4.32
N ARG A 111 -4.85 8.64 4.67
CA ARG A 111 -3.90 9.44 5.46
C ARG A 111 -3.40 10.67 4.73
N LEU A 112 -3.19 10.57 3.43
CA LEU A 112 -2.76 11.70 2.60
C LEU A 112 -3.84 12.78 2.54
N GLU A 113 -5.11 12.41 2.32
CA GLU A 113 -6.23 13.35 2.35
C GLU A 113 -6.36 14.04 3.72
N THR A 114 -6.17 13.28 4.80
CA THR A 114 -6.14 13.83 6.16
C THR A 114 -4.99 14.84 6.31
N ALA A 115 -3.79 14.53 5.85
CA ALA A 115 -2.64 15.42 5.92
C ALA A 115 -2.86 16.70 5.10
N ILE A 116 -3.47 16.58 3.92
CA ILE A 116 -3.85 17.73 3.08
C ILE A 116 -4.89 18.61 3.79
N ALA A 117 -5.90 17.99 4.40
CA ALA A 117 -6.94 18.72 5.13
C ALA A 117 -6.35 19.51 6.30
N VAL A 118 -5.42 18.93 7.04
CA VAL A 118 -4.68 19.64 8.10
C VAL A 118 -3.82 20.77 7.52
N GLY A 119 -3.10 20.50 6.43
CA GLY A 119 -2.24 21.50 5.76
C GLY A 119 -3.02 22.71 5.18
N ARG A 120 -4.33 22.54 4.91
CA ARG A 120 -5.21 23.66 4.50
C ARG A 120 -5.49 24.64 5.65
N VAL A 121 -5.41 24.16 6.89
CA VAL A 121 -5.68 24.95 8.11
C VAL A 121 -4.37 25.43 8.73
N GLU A 122 -3.36 24.56 8.73
CA GLU A 122 -2.07 24.81 9.35
C GLU A 122 -0.97 24.97 8.28
N GLU A 123 -0.54 26.18 7.99
CA GLU A 123 0.49 26.49 6.97
C GLU A 123 1.83 25.75 7.20
N LYS A 124 2.10 25.31 8.44
CA LYS A 124 3.31 24.56 8.78
C LYS A 124 3.27 23.10 8.33
N VAL A 125 2.07 22.56 8.08
CA VAL A 125 1.90 21.17 7.63
C VAL A 125 1.90 21.15 6.11
N ARG A 126 3.01 20.71 5.52
CA ARG A 126 3.18 20.59 4.06
C ARG A 126 3.62 19.18 3.71
N PRO A 127 2.68 18.27 3.45
CA PRO A 127 3.04 16.90 3.11
C PRO A 127 3.87 16.86 1.82
N THR A 128 4.97 16.12 1.86
CA THR A 128 5.71 15.72 0.66
C THR A 128 5.47 14.24 0.41
N ILE A 129 5.05 13.92 -0.81
CA ILE A 129 4.72 12.57 -1.24
C ILE A 129 5.88 12.02 -2.04
N PHE A 130 6.28 10.79 -1.73
CA PHE A 130 7.22 10.03 -2.53
C PHE A 130 6.50 8.80 -3.08
N VAL A 131 6.73 8.52 -4.35
CA VAL A 131 6.53 7.20 -4.93
C VAL A 131 7.91 6.63 -5.23
N ILE A 132 8.16 5.43 -4.72
CA ILE A 132 9.43 4.72 -4.79
C ILE A 132 9.16 3.44 -5.58
N ASP A 133 9.85 3.24 -6.67
CA ASP A 133 9.71 2.08 -7.54
C ASP A 133 11.07 1.37 -7.67
N ILE A 134 11.10 0.08 -7.39
CA ILE A 134 12.35 -0.69 -7.39
C ILE A 134 12.71 -1.03 -8.83
N ASP A 135 13.88 -0.55 -9.26
CA ASP A 135 14.32 -0.74 -10.64
C ASP A 135 14.54 -2.23 -10.96
N ARG A 136 14.02 -2.67 -12.12
CA ARG A 136 14.18 -4.03 -12.65
C ARG A 136 13.73 -5.15 -11.70
N PHE A 137 12.80 -4.89 -10.79
CA PHE A 137 12.35 -5.89 -9.81
C PHE A 137 11.79 -7.16 -10.45
N LYS A 138 11.14 -7.04 -11.62
CA LYS A 138 10.68 -8.19 -12.40
C LYS A 138 11.83 -9.17 -12.71
N GLN A 139 13.02 -8.67 -13.06
CA GLN A 139 14.19 -9.52 -13.36
C GLN A 139 14.65 -10.33 -12.13
N VAL A 140 14.44 -9.79 -10.93
CA VAL A 140 14.70 -10.52 -9.68
C VAL A 140 13.73 -11.69 -9.54
N ASN A 141 12.44 -11.46 -9.74
CA ASN A 141 11.43 -12.51 -9.68
C ASN A 141 11.66 -13.59 -10.75
N ASP A 142 11.95 -13.16 -11.97
CA ASP A 142 12.21 -14.07 -13.10
C ASP A 142 13.49 -14.90 -12.89
N GLY A 143 14.53 -14.32 -12.27
CA GLY A 143 15.82 -14.97 -12.06
C GLY A 143 15.97 -15.76 -10.76
N LEU A 144 15.31 -15.33 -9.67
CA LEU A 144 15.49 -15.90 -8.33
C LEU A 144 14.19 -16.45 -7.73
N GLY A 145 13.05 -16.26 -8.42
CA GLY A 145 11.73 -16.69 -7.99
C GLY A 145 11.03 -15.70 -7.05
N MET A 146 9.70 -15.84 -6.94
CA MET A 146 8.82 -14.96 -6.17
C MET A 146 9.20 -14.85 -4.69
N SER A 147 9.66 -15.96 -4.08
CA SER A 147 10.08 -15.98 -2.67
C SER A 147 11.29 -15.06 -2.40
N ALA A 148 12.19 -14.92 -3.37
CA ALA A 148 13.30 -13.98 -3.28
C ALA A 148 12.79 -12.54 -3.34
N GLY A 149 11.87 -12.24 -4.27
CA GLY A 149 11.22 -10.94 -4.37
C GLY A 149 10.50 -10.55 -3.09
N ASP A 150 9.71 -11.45 -2.51
CA ASP A 150 9.02 -11.22 -1.24
C ASP A 150 9.98 -10.89 -0.10
N THR A 151 11.07 -11.67 0.03
CA THR A 151 12.11 -11.42 1.04
C THR A 151 12.77 -10.05 0.86
N ILE A 152 13.02 -9.66 -0.38
CA ILE A 152 13.58 -8.35 -0.74
C ILE A 152 12.61 -7.24 -0.34
N LEU A 153 11.34 -7.32 -0.72
CA LEU A 153 10.33 -6.33 -0.39
C LEU A 153 10.17 -6.15 1.12
N LEU A 154 10.15 -7.25 1.87
CA LEU A 154 10.15 -7.22 3.36
C LEU A 154 11.38 -6.52 3.92
N THR A 155 12.55 -6.79 3.35
CA THR A 155 13.81 -6.18 3.78
C THR A 155 13.81 -4.68 3.50
N LEU A 156 13.38 -4.28 2.31
CA LEU A 156 13.29 -2.87 1.91
C LEU A 156 12.28 -2.11 2.77
N ALA A 157 11.10 -2.68 3.01
CA ALA A 157 10.10 -2.10 3.90
C ALA A 157 10.65 -1.81 5.29
N ARG A 158 11.38 -2.79 5.88
CA ARG A 158 12.03 -2.62 7.19
C ARG A 158 13.14 -1.58 7.20
N ARG A 159 13.89 -1.44 6.10
CA ARG A 159 14.95 -0.43 5.99
C ARG A 159 14.38 0.97 5.88
N ILE A 160 13.37 1.15 5.03
CA ILE A 160 12.75 2.46 4.80
C ILE A 160 12.01 2.93 6.04
N ILE A 161 11.24 2.05 6.72
CA ILE A 161 10.48 2.45 7.91
C ILE A 161 11.37 2.91 9.06
N ARG A 162 12.62 2.44 9.15
CA ARG A 162 13.58 2.92 10.15
C ARG A 162 14.03 4.36 9.93
N LEU A 163 13.85 4.90 8.74
CA LEU A 163 14.17 6.29 8.40
C LEU A 163 12.99 7.23 8.67
N THR A 164 11.77 6.69 8.79
CA THR A 164 10.57 7.49 9.01
C THR A 164 10.38 7.82 10.50
N LYS A 165 9.71 8.94 10.77
CA LYS A 165 9.27 9.35 12.10
C LYS A 165 7.80 8.95 12.32
N PRO A 166 7.28 8.99 13.56
CA PRO A 166 5.91 8.56 13.88
C PRO A 166 4.80 9.27 13.09
N GLN A 167 5.03 10.52 12.68
CA GLN A 167 4.07 11.29 11.88
C GLN A 167 4.12 10.96 10.39
N ASP A 168 5.19 10.34 9.92
CA ASP A 168 5.33 9.93 8.51
C ASP A 168 4.54 8.64 8.25
N THR A 169 4.18 8.39 7.00
CA THR A 169 3.52 7.16 6.62
C THR A 169 4.28 6.50 5.48
N LEU A 170 4.78 5.29 5.71
CA LEU A 170 5.25 4.40 4.65
C LEU A 170 4.14 3.41 4.32
N ALA A 171 3.91 3.16 3.03
CA ALA A 171 2.89 2.25 2.51
C ALA A 171 3.46 1.42 1.36
N ARG A 172 2.83 0.28 1.06
CA ARG A 172 3.03 -0.42 -0.21
C ARG A 172 1.86 -0.15 -1.13
N LEU A 173 2.12 0.49 -2.27
CA LEU A 173 1.08 0.89 -3.22
C LEU A 173 0.66 -0.26 -4.14
N GLY A 174 1.52 -1.24 -4.33
CA GLY A 174 1.32 -2.45 -5.12
C GLY A 174 2.61 -2.91 -5.81
N GLY A 175 2.73 -4.19 -6.12
CA GLY A 175 3.91 -4.75 -6.78
C GLY A 175 5.22 -4.42 -6.05
N ASP A 176 6.09 -3.71 -6.73
CA ASP A 176 7.40 -3.23 -6.28
C ASP A 176 7.41 -1.73 -5.91
N GLN A 177 6.21 -1.13 -5.75
CA GLN A 177 6.07 0.29 -5.44
C GLN A 177 5.74 0.54 -3.97
N PHE A 178 6.47 1.47 -3.37
CA PHE A 178 6.20 2.03 -2.06
C PHE A 178 5.76 3.49 -2.19
N GLY A 179 4.85 3.91 -1.31
CA GLY A 179 4.46 5.30 -1.13
C GLY A 179 4.91 5.81 0.22
N LEU A 180 5.35 7.05 0.29
CA LEU A 180 5.73 7.66 1.56
C LEU A 180 5.13 9.06 1.65
N ILE A 181 4.47 9.35 2.77
CA ILE A 181 4.03 10.70 3.14
C ILE A 181 5.01 11.20 4.19
N LEU A 182 5.79 12.21 3.83
CA LEU A 182 6.75 12.86 4.72
C LEU A 182 6.11 14.13 5.29
N LEU A 183 5.87 14.12 6.59
CA LEU A 183 5.36 15.25 7.37
C LEU A 183 6.42 15.81 8.33
N SER A 184 7.44 15.01 8.60
CA SER A 184 8.48 15.33 9.57
C SER A 184 9.49 16.37 9.08
N GLU A 185 9.54 16.61 7.77
CA GLU A 185 10.46 17.56 7.14
C GLU A 185 9.72 18.37 6.09
N THR A 186 9.92 19.69 6.13
CA THR A 186 9.29 20.63 5.17
C THR A 186 10.32 21.45 4.40
N GLU A 187 11.57 21.47 4.85
CA GLU A 187 12.66 22.18 4.20
C GLU A 187 13.18 21.39 2.99
N PRO A 188 13.29 22.00 1.79
CA PRO A 188 13.72 21.30 0.58
C PRO A 188 15.04 20.56 0.70
N ALA A 189 16.03 21.14 1.39
CA ALA A 189 17.33 20.49 1.60
C ALA A 189 17.21 19.22 2.45
N ARG A 190 16.35 19.22 3.48
CA ARG A 190 16.10 18.06 4.33
C ARG A 190 15.28 17.00 3.63
N ILE A 191 14.29 17.40 2.82
CA ILE A 191 13.54 16.49 1.96
C ILE A 191 14.48 15.78 0.98
N ALA A 192 15.38 16.51 0.34
CA ALA A 192 16.38 15.94 -0.56
C ALA A 192 17.34 14.98 0.17
N ALA A 193 17.83 15.36 1.35
CA ALA A 193 18.67 14.50 2.17
C ALA A 193 17.96 13.21 2.62
N PHE A 194 16.68 13.30 2.97
CA PHE A 194 15.86 12.14 3.29
C PHE A 194 15.67 11.22 2.07
N ALA A 195 15.42 11.78 0.89
CA ALA A 195 15.29 11.02 -0.35
C ALA A 195 16.58 10.26 -0.70
N GLU A 196 17.75 10.88 -0.52
CA GLU A 196 19.05 10.22 -0.70
C GLU A 196 19.28 9.13 0.35
N ALA A 197 18.86 9.34 1.59
CA ALA A 197 18.95 8.30 2.63
C ALA A 197 18.07 7.08 2.30
N VAL A 198 16.86 7.29 1.77
CA VAL A 198 15.98 6.21 1.29
C VAL A 198 16.65 5.45 0.16
N LYS A 199 17.17 6.15 -0.83
CA LYS A 199 17.88 5.54 -1.98
C LYS A 199 19.10 4.74 -1.54
N ALA A 200 19.91 5.27 -0.61
CA ALA A 200 21.04 4.57 -0.03
C ALA A 200 20.63 3.30 0.74
N ALA A 201 19.54 3.35 1.50
CA ALA A 201 19.00 2.20 2.23
C ALA A 201 18.52 1.08 1.30
N ILE A 202 17.97 1.43 0.13
CA ILE A 202 17.57 0.48 -0.90
C ILE A 202 18.79 -0.15 -1.55
N ARG A 203 19.80 0.65 -1.90
CA ARG A 203 21.03 0.22 -2.57
C ARG A 203 21.93 -0.67 -1.70
N ALA A 204 21.77 -0.63 -0.39
CA ALA A 204 22.53 -1.46 0.53
C ALA A 204 22.34 -2.96 0.19
N PRO A 205 23.41 -3.78 0.11
CA PRO A 205 23.34 -5.18 -0.29
C PRO A 205 22.32 -5.98 0.55
N ILE A 206 21.60 -6.87 -0.11
CA ILE A 206 20.66 -7.83 0.51
C ILE A 206 21.20 -9.23 0.28
N THR A 207 21.43 -9.99 1.34
CA THR A 207 21.88 -11.37 1.23
C THR A 207 20.68 -12.30 1.10
N PHE A 208 20.62 -13.04 -0.01
CA PHE A 208 19.63 -14.09 -0.23
C PHE A 208 20.33 -15.34 -0.80
N ALA A 209 20.11 -16.51 -0.19
CA ALA A 209 20.70 -17.78 -0.61
C ALA A 209 22.24 -17.70 -0.84
N LYS A 210 22.98 -17.04 0.05
CA LYS A 210 24.43 -16.79 -0.02
C LYS A 210 24.89 -15.92 -1.21
N ARG A 211 23.99 -15.21 -1.87
CA ARG A 211 24.28 -14.22 -2.91
C ARG A 211 23.95 -12.83 -2.41
N GLU A 212 24.77 -11.87 -2.77
CA GLU A 212 24.48 -10.45 -2.53
C GLU A 212 23.71 -9.90 -3.73
N ILE A 213 22.59 -9.26 -3.45
CA ILE A 213 21.73 -8.61 -4.43
C ILE A 213 21.78 -7.12 -4.12
N ILE A 214 22.14 -6.34 -5.12
CA ILE A 214 22.12 -4.88 -5.06
C ILE A 214 21.03 -4.41 -6.01
N LEU A 215 20.10 -3.61 -5.49
CA LEU A 215 19.00 -3.02 -6.23
C LEU A 215 19.11 -1.52 -6.20
N THR A 216 18.55 -0.90 -7.22
CA THR A 216 18.34 0.54 -7.27
C THR A 216 16.86 0.86 -7.25
N ALA A 217 16.52 2.12 -7.05
CA ALA A 217 15.16 2.59 -7.11
C ALA A 217 15.06 3.95 -7.78
N SER A 218 13.96 4.15 -8.49
CA SER A 218 13.55 5.43 -9.02
C SER A 218 12.55 6.07 -8.08
N LEU A 219 12.81 7.29 -7.63
CA LEU A 219 11.99 8.03 -6.69
C LEU A 219 11.38 9.25 -7.38
N GLY A 220 10.06 9.34 -7.36
CA GLY A 220 9.34 10.56 -7.72
C GLY A 220 8.82 11.25 -6.47
N LEU A 221 8.96 12.56 -6.40
CA LEU A 221 8.48 13.32 -5.25
C LEU A 221 7.69 14.54 -5.67
N VAL A 222 6.68 14.90 -4.88
CA VAL A 222 5.89 16.12 -5.01
C VAL A 222 5.57 16.67 -3.64
N SER A 223 5.87 17.96 -3.42
CA SER A 223 5.44 18.67 -2.21
C SER A 223 4.11 19.34 -2.47
N TRP A 224 3.17 19.15 -1.56
CA TRP A 224 1.87 19.79 -1.65
C TRP A 224 1.98 21.31 -1.51
N THR A 225 1.47 22.01 -2.49
CA THR A 225 1.49 23.48 -2.53
C THR A 225 0.13 24.09 -2.88
N SER A 226 -0.82 23.27 -3.36
CA SER A 226 -2.12 23.73 -3.87
C SER A 226 -3.25 23.36 -2.94
N VAL A 227 -4.12 24.31 -2.65
CA VAL A 227 -5.35 24.12 -1.86
C VAL A 227 -6.36 23.22 -2.59
N GLN A 228 -6.24 23.05 -3.89
CA GLN A 228 -7.21 22.34 -4.75
C GLN A 228 -6.76 20.92 -5.13
N ALA A 229 -5.52 20.52 -4.88
CA ALA A 229 -5.04 19.18 -5.20
C ALA A 229 -5.68 18.12 -4.28
N THR A 230 -6.09 17.00 -4.87
CA THR A 230 -6.49 15.80 -4.14
C THR A 230 -5.28 14.94 -3.84
N GLY A 231 -5.39 14.03 -2.87
CA GLY A 231 -4.33 13.06 -2.59
C GLY A 231 -4.03 12.19 -3.80
N GLU A 232 -5.05 11.83 -4.57
CA GLU A 232 -4.90 11.01 -5.77
C GLU A 232 -4.15 11.74 -6.89
N ASP A 233 -4.37 13.05 -7.05
CA ASP A 233 -3.63 13.88 -8.01
C ASP A 233 -2.15 13.98 -7.64
N LEU A 234 -1.86 14.12 -6.35
CA LEU A 234 -0.47 14.17 -5.86
C LEU A 234 0.25 12.83 -6.08
N VAL A 235 -0.42 11.70 -5.86
CA VAL A 235 0.16 10.38 -6.14
C VAL A 235 0.43 10.24 -7.63
N LYS A 236 -0.51 10.61 -8.50
CA LYS A 236 -0.31 10.61 -9.96
C LYS A 236 0.87 11.49 -10.39
N ASP A 237 1.00 12.67 -9.81
CA ASP A 237 2.12 13.58 -10.08
C ASP A 237 3.47 12.95 -9.67
N ALA A 238 3.52 12.28 -8.51
CA ALA A 238 4.71 11.56 -8.07
C ALA A 238 5.01 10.35 -8.96
N GLU A 239 3.98 9.60 -9.41
CA GLU A 239 4.13 8.49 -10.37
C GLU A 239 4.68 8.98 -11.73
N LEU A 240 4.23 10.16 -12.21
CA LEU A 240 4.80 10.80 -13.40
C LEU A 240 6.28 11.16 -13.22
N ALA A 241 6.67 11.61 -12.02
CA ALA A 241 8.07 11.88 -11.72
C ALA A 241 8.92 10.59 -11.67
N VAL A 242 8.41 9.49 -11.09
CA VAL A 242 9.05 8.16 -11.17
C VAL A 242 9.25 7.73 -12.61
N PHE A 243 8.23 7.90 -13.44
CA PHE A 243 8.31 7.58 -14.85
C PHE A 243 9.45 8.35 -15.55
N GLN A 244 9.60 9.64 -15.27
CA GLN A 244 10.72 10.43 -15.81
C GLN A 244 12.06 9.93 -15.26
N ALA A 245 12.14 9.59 -13.97
CA ALA A 245 13.34 9.01 -13.38
C ALA A 245 13.77 7.75 -14.13
N LYS A 246 12.83 6.84 -14.43
CA LYS A 246 13.10 5.61 -15.21
C LYS A 246 13.56 5.90 -16.66
N ARG A 247 12.94 6.87 -17.32
CA ARG A 247 13.35 7.31 -18.68
C ARG A 247 14.81 7.79 -18.74
N PHE A 248 15.28 8.40 -17.69
CA PHE A 248 16.67 8.87 -17.59
C PHE A 248 17.64 7.82 -17.04
N GLY A 249 17.26 6.54 -17.09
CA GLY A 249 18.14 5.40 -16.74
C GLY A 249 17.90 4.79 -15.38
N GLY A 250 16.93 5.29 -14.60
CA GLY A 250 16.65 4.80 -13.24
C GLY A 250 17.65 5.29 -12.18
N ASP A 251 17.61 4.70 -10.98
CA ASP A 251 18.49 4.99 -9.84
C ASP A 251 18.63 6.48 -9.53
N ARG A 252 17.51 7.19 -9.53
CA ARG A 252 17.49 8.64 -9.34
C ARG A 252 16.26 9.16 -8.64
N ILE A 253 16.39 10.36 -8.12
CA ILE A 253 15.32 11.13 -7.51
C ILE A 253 14.89 12.20 -8.50
N GLU A 254 13.60 12.26 -8.81
CA GLU A 254 13.04 13.24 -9.72
C GLU A 254 11.91 14.02 -9.04
N PRO A 255 12.06 15.30 -8.76
CA PRO A 255 10.97 16.15 -8.32
C PRO A 255 9.96 16.35 -9.45
N PHE A 256 8.67 16.26 -9.13
CA PHE A 256 7.61 16.52 -10.08
C PHE A 256 7.69 17.96 -10.64
N ARG A 257 7.45 18.06 -11.95
CA ARG A 257 7.30 19.34 -12.65
C ARG A 257 6.00 19.33 -13.45
N PRO A 258 5.22 20.41 -13.48
CA PRO A 258 3.95 20.47 -14.23
C PRO A 258 4.05 20.01 -15.70
N ALA A 259 5.21 20.25 -16.33
CA ALA A 259 5.49 19.77 -17.68
C ALA A 259 5.43 18.23 -17.84
N PHE A 260 5.53 17.45 -16.75
CA PHE A 260 5.45 16.00 -16.83
C PHE A 260 4.04 15.49 -17.14
N ARG A 261 3.00 16.28 -16.81
CA ARG A 261 1.61 15.92 -17.15
C ARG A 261 1.37 15.90 -18.66
N SER A 262 1.97 16.81 -19.42
CA SER A 262 1.86 16.82 -20.88
C SER A 262 2.58 15.61 -21.50
N VAL A 263 3.73 15.22 -20.96
CA VAL A 263 4.50 14.06 -21.43
C VAL A 263 3.72 12.75 -21.20
N GLY A 264 2.99 12.62 -20.09
CA GLY A 264 2.19 11.42 -19.80
C GLY A 264 1.00 11.26 -20.77
N SER A 265 0.25 12.33 -21.04
CA SER A 265 -0.85 12.30 -22.00
C SER A 265 -0.35 12.08 -23.44
N ASP A 266 0.77 12.70 -23.80
CA ASP A 266 1.41 12.56 -25.10
C ASP A 266 1.86 11.11 -25.37
N ARG A 267 2.32 10.40 -24.34
CA ARG A 267 2.74 9.00 -24.49
C ARG A 267 1.57 8.07 -24.79
N LEU A 268 0.46 8.16 -24.04
CA LEU A 268 -0.74 7.34 -24.29
C LEU A 268 -1.27 7.57 -25.71
N GLN A 269 -1.23 8.83 -26.16
CA GLN A 269 -1.58 9.15 -27.52
C GLN A 269 -0.60 8.53 -28.52
N LEU A 270 0.70 8.64 -28.25
CA LEU A 270 1.76 8.09 -29.11
C LEU A 270 1.69 6.56 -29.20
N GLU A 271 1.42 5.87 -28.07
CA GLU A 271 1.21 4.42 -28.05
C GLU A 271 -0.02 4.01 -28.89
N SER A 272 -1.13 4.75 -28.73
CA SER A 272 -2.33 4.53 -29.53
C SER A 272 -2.09 4.76 -31.03
N ASP A 273 -1.30 5.79 -31.37
CA ASP A 273 -0.95 6.10 -32.74
C ASP A 273 0.01 5.07 -33.32
N LEU A 274 0.99 4.56 -32.52
CA LEU A 274 1.95 3.53 -32.93
C LEU A 274 1.25 2.21 -33.28
N ARG A 275 0.24 1.79 -32.52
CA ARG A 275 -0.57 0.59 -32.84
C ARG A 275 -1.21 0.66 -34.23
N ARG A 276 -1.50 1.87 -34.70
CA ARG A 276 -2.09 2.12 -36.02
C ARG A 276 -1.09 2.50 -37.08
N ALA A 277 0.17 2.75 -36.70
CA ALA A 277 1.22 3.25 -37.59
C ALA A 277 1.53 2.25 -38.75
N VAL A 278 1.45 0.94 -38.47
CA VAL A 278 1.62 -0.10 -39.49
C VAL A 278 0.51 -0.03 -40.54
N GLU A 279 -0.75 0.04 -40.13
CA GLU A 279 -1.92 0.12 -41.00
C GLU A 279 -1.93 1.41 -41.82
N ARG A 280 -1.37 2.49 -41.28
CA ARG A 280 -1.30 3.82 -41.92
C ARG A 280 -0.06 4.04 -42.76
N ASN A 281 0.84 3.04 -42.89
CA ASN A 281 2.10 3.15 -43.60
C ASN A 281 2.99 4.29 -43.09
N GLU A 282 2.96 4.57 -41.78
CA GLU A 282 3.77 5.60 -41.14
C GLU A 282 5.18 5.10 -40.76
N LEU A 283 5.41 3.77 -40.81
CA LEU A 283 6.68 3.13 -40.50
C LEU A 283 7.45 2.78 -41.78
N SER A 284 8.73 3.06 -41.78
CA SER A 284 9.65 2.73 -42.86
C SER A 284 10.94 2.17 -42.31
N ILE A 285 11.68 1.43 -43.14
CA ILE A 285 13.00 0.88 -42.79
C ILE A 285 14.04 1.59 -43.64
N VAL A 286 15.08 2.13 -42.98
CA VAL A 286 16.28 2.62 -43.63
C VAL A 286 17.44 1.69 -43.31
N TYR A 287 18.39 1.57 -44.23
CA TYR A 287 19.54 0.70 -44.09
C TYR A 287 20.80 1.50 -43.93
N GLN A 288 21.54 1.24 -42.84
CA GLN A 288 22.88 1.81 -42.62
C GLN A 288 23.95 0.79 -42.98
N PRO A 289 24.89 1.11 -43.87
CA PRO A 289 25.93 0.16 -44.24
C PRO A 289 26.91 -0.04 -43.08
N ILE A 290 27.28 -1.30 -42.86
CA ILE A 290 28.38 -1.73 -41.98
C ILE A 290 29.58 -1.96 -42.86
N VAL A 291 30.66 -1.23 -42.59
CA VAL A 291 31.88 -1.25 -43.42
C VAL A 291 32.99 -1.99 -42.67
N GLN A 292 33.67 -2.87 -43.37
CA GLN A 292 34.86 -3.54 -42.86
C GLN A 292 36.06 -2.56 -42.93
N LEU A 293 36.69 -2.30 -41.78
CA LEU A 293 37.71 -1.25 -41.67
C LEU A 293 39.03 -1.60 -42.38
N SER A 294 39.26 -2.88 -42.66
CA SER A 294 40.52 -3.34 -43.31
C SER A 294 40.64 -2.96 -44.80
N ASP A 295 39.50 -2.93 -45.50
CA ASP A 295 39.45 -2.72 -46.95
C ASP A 295 38.32 -1.81 -47.42
N MET A 296 37.57 -1.24 -46.46
CA MET A 296 36.47 -0.33 -46.68
C MET A 296 35.31 -0.94 -47.52
N THR A 297 35.22 -2.26 -47.58
CA THR A 297 34.10 -2.95 -48.25
C THR A 297 32.87 -3.01 -47.36
N VAL A 298 31.68 -3.04 -47.97
CA VAL A 298 30.43 -3.19 -47.24
C VAL A 298 30.25 -4.63 -46.77
N ALA A 299 30.30 -4.86 -45.47
CA ALA A 299 30.16 -6.18 -44.85
C ALA A 299 28.67 -6.55 -44.57
N GLY A 300 27.79 -5.56 -44.53
CA GLY A 300 26.35 -5.77 -44.25
C GLY A 300 25.61 -4.46 -44.13
N PHE A 301 24.35 -4.57 -43.72
CA PHE A 301 23.51 -3.43 -43.46
C PHE A 301 22.76 -3.60 -42.13
N GLU A 302 22.66 -2.53 -41.33
CA GLU A 302 21.77 -2.47 -40.19
C GLU A 302 20.44 -1.93 -40.64
N ALA A 303 19.34 -2.63 -40.31
CA ALA A 303 17.98 -2.21 -40.59
C ALA A 303 17.48 -1.34 -39.43
N LEU A 304 17.22 -0.09 -39.72
CA LEU A 304 16.79 0.91 -38.70
C LEU A 304 15.36 1.38 -38.99
N LEU A 305 14.46 1.14 -38.06
CA LEU A 305 13.06 1.55 -38.16
C LEU A 305 12.96 3.09 -38.03
N ARG A 306 12.10 3.69 -38.86
CA ARG A 306 11.75 5.12 -38.82
C ARG A 306 10.25 5.26 -38.73
N TRP A 307 9.77 6.24 -37.96
CA TRP A 307 8.37 6.57 -37.82
C TRP A 307 8.12 8.04 -38.20
N GLU A 308 7.40 8.22 -39.31
CA GLU A 308 6.95 9.53 -39.78
C GLU A 308 5.48 9.73 -39.36
N HIS A 309 5.31 10.43 -38.24
CA HIS A 309 3.97 10.66 -37.69
C HIS A 309 3.31 11.90 -38.36
N PRO A 310 2.05 11.82 -38.82
CA PRO A 310 1.42 12.86 -39.64
C PRO A 310 1.33 14.21 -38.96
N ARG A 311 1.27 14.26 -37.62
CA ARG A 311 1.16 15.51 -36.86
C ARG A 311 2.43 15.91 -36.14
N ARG A 312 3.35 14.96 -35.87
CA ARG A 312 4.57 15.18 -35.06
C ARG A 312 5.85 15.15 -35.87
N GLY A 313 5.76 14.76 -37.16
CA GLY A 313 6.94 14.56 -37.99
C GLY A 313 7.70 13.30 -37.60
N SER A 314 9.00 13.29 -37.86
CA SER A 314 9.88 12.17 -37.56
C SER A 314 10.04 11.95 -36.07
N ILE A 315 9.64 10.77 -35.57
CA ILE A 315 9.75 10.38 -34.18
C ILE A 315 11.01 9.50 -34.01
N PRO A 316 11.90 9.88 -33.07
CA PRO A 316 13.13 9.13 -32.87
C PRO A 316 12.90 7.69 -32.40
N PRO A 317 13.69 6.69 -32.87
CA PRO A 317 13.58 5.29 -32.43
C PRO A 317 13.67 5.11 -30.90
N VAL A 318 14.49 5.88 -30.22
CA VAL A 318 14.62 5.84 -28.75
C VAL A 318 13.32 6.19 -28.02
N GLU A 319 12.41 6.89 -28.67
CA GLU A 319 11.11 7.28 -28.10
C GLU A 319 10.04 6.22 -28.33
N PHE A 320 9.96 5.63 -29.52
CA PHE A 320 8.87 4.72 -29.87
C PHE A 320 9.19 3.22 -29.79
N ILE A 321 10.46 2.80 -29.91
CA ILE A 321 10.83 1.38 -29.77
C ILE A 321 10.46 0.82 -28.39
N PRO A 322 10.74 1.51 -27.26
CA PRO A 322 10.30 1.02 -25.94
C PRO A 322 8.78 0.94 -25.78
N LEU A 323 8.03 1.72 -26.57
CA LEU A 323 6.56 1.61 -26.61
C LEU A 323 6.12 0.37 -27.38
N ALA A 324 6.79 0.07 -28.49
CA ALA A 324 6.50 -1.10 -29.32
C ALA A 324 6.81 -2.43 -28.60
N GLU A 325 7.89 -2.48 -27.80
CA GLU A 325 8.28 -3.64 -27.00
C GLU A 325 7.33 -3.90 -25.81
N GLY A 326 6.56 -2.89 -25.37
CA GLY A 326 5.60 -2.98 -24.29
C GLY A 326 4.15 -3.25 -24.73
N CYS A 327 3.90 -3.25 -26.03
CA CYS A 327 2.63 -3.56 -26.67
C CYS A 327 2.58 -5.03 -27.08
#